data_06ab701e09ab401f9fc34b9ffb9a5827
#
_entry.id   06ab701e09ab401f9fc34b9ffb9a5827
#
_cell.length_a   1.000
_cell.length_b   1.000
_cell.length_c   1.000
_cell.angle_alpha   90.00
_cell.angle_beta   90.00
_cell.angle_gamma   90.00
#
_symmetry.space_group_name_H-M   'P 1'
#
loop_
_entity.id
_entity.type
_entity.pdbx_description
1 polymer ?
#
loop_
_entity_poly.entity_id
_entity_poly.type
_entity_poly.pdbx_seq_one_letter_code
_entity_poly.pdbx_strand_id
1 'polypeptide(L)'
;MAADTLLEVAGLSCGYGEAVVLHDVDFQLATGRSLALLGRNGTGKTTLIDSLVGVTTRHAGRIRLAGRSIEALPVYARAAAGIGWVPQERNIFKSLTVEENLTAVARPGPWDVKRVFELFPRLGERSRNLGTQLSGGEQQMLAFARALVLNPKLLLLDEPLEGLAPII
;
A
#
# COMPACT_ATOMS: atom_id res chain seq x y z
N MET A 1 20.93 -16.56 -12.41
CA MET A 1 19.49 -16.83 -12.32
C MET A 1 18.77 -15.51 -12.51
N ALA A 2 17.87 -15.39 -13.49
CA ALA A 2 17.04 -14.18 -13.63
C ALA A 2 16.22 -14.03 -12.33
N ALA A 3 16.23 -12.85 -11.72
CA ALA A 3 15.43 -12.58 -10.54
C ALA A 3 13.95 -12.71 -10.92
N ASP A 4 13.17 -13.47 -10.13
CA ASP A 4 11.74 -13.63 -10.36
C ASP A 4 11.05 -12.24 -10.32
N THR A 5 10.34 -11.91 -11.39
CA THR A 5 9.61 -10.63 -11.48
C THR A 5 8.38 -10.69 -10.57
N LEU A 6 8.34 -9.81 -9.55
CA LEU A 6 7.19 -9.67 -8.66
C LEU A 6 6.10 -8.82 -9.29
N LEU A 7 6.46 -7.66 -9.84
CA LEU A 7 5.52 -6.74 -10.50
C LEU A 7 6.02 -6.45 -11.92
N GLU A 8 5.13 -6.56 -12.88
CA GLU A 8 5.34 -6.16 -14.27
C GLU A 8 4.22 -5.20 -14.68
N VAL A 9 4.59 -4.06 -15.20
CA VAL A 9 3.69 -3.06 -15.79
C VAL A 9 4.17 -2.84 -17.21
N ALA A 10 3.26 -2.96 -18.18
CA ALA A 10 3.59 -2.88 -19.60
C ALA A 10 2.53 -2.04 -20.36
N GLY A 11 2.99 -0.93 -20.94
CA GLY A 11 2.17 -0.02 -21.76
C GLY A 11 1.02 0.62 -20.99
N LEU A 12 1.15 0.81 -19.65
CA LEU A 12 0.04 1.26 -18.80
C LEU A 12 -0.32 2.71 -19.09
N SER A 13 -1.58 2.91 -19.54
CA SER A 13 -2.23 4.23 -19.64
C SER A 13 -3.45 4.24 -18.73
N CYS A 14 -3.52 5.20 -17.81
CA CYS A 14 -4.55 5.25 -16.77
C CYS A 14 -4.82 6.67 -16.27
N GLY A 15 -5.93 6.85 -15.57
CA GLY A 15 -6.35 8.13 -15.06
C GLY A 15 -7.70 8.07 -14.33
N TYR A 16 -8.49 9.12 -14.42
CA TYR A 16 -9.77 9.24 -13.71
C TYR A 16 -10.89 9.54 -14.71
N GLY A 17 -11.86 8.62 -14.82
CA GLY A 17 -12.91 8.71 -15.84
C GLY A 17 -12.28 8.72 -17.25
N GLU A 18 -12.62 9.72 -18.06
CA GLU A 18 -12.08 9.88 -19.41
C GLU A 18 -10.68 10.56 -19.44
N ALA A 19 -10.25 11.17 -18.32
CA ALA A 19 -8.97 11.86 -18.26
C ALA A 19 -7.81 10.88 -18.10
N VAL A 20 -6.91 10.82 -19.07
CA VAL A 20 -5.68 10.01 -19.00
C VAL A 20 -4.58 10.86 -18.37
N VAL A 21 -4.01 10.38 -17.27
CA VAL A 21 -2.95 11.06 -16.51
C VAL A 21 -1.59 10.45 -16.80
N LEU A 22 -1.53 9.13 -16.90
CA LEU A 22 -0.31 8.39 -17.23
C LEU A 22 -0.45 7.76 -18.61
N HIS A 23 0.61 7.83 -19.40
CA HIS A 23 0.67 7.32 -20.76
C HIS A 23 1.84 6.36 -20.91
N ASP A 24 1.58 5.16 -21.41
CA ASP A 24 2.55 4.18 -21.88
C ASP A 24 3.68 3.91 -20.85
N VAL A 25 3.29 3.61 -19.61
CA VAL A 25 4.25 3.38 -18.52
C VAL A 25 4.69 1.92 -18.50
N ASP A 26 6.02 1.73 -18.55
CA ASP A 26 6.66 0.42 -18.49
C ASP A 26 7.67 0.34 -17.35
N PHE A 27 7.58 -0.69 -16.51
CA PHE A 27 8.60 -1.05 -15.55
C PHE A 27 8.41 -2.46 -15.00
N GLN A 28 9.46 -2.97 -14.36
CA GLN A 28 9.43 -4.25 -13.66
C GLN A 28 10.09 -4.11 -12.29
N LEU A 29 9.57 -4.85 -11.31
CA LEU A 29 10.15 -4.97 -9.98
C LEU A 29 10.40 -6.45 -9.67
N ALA A 30 11.63 -6.81 -9.38
CA ALA A 30 11.99 -8.15 -8.98
C ALA A 30 11.61 -8.43 -7.52
N THR A 31 11.38 -9.70 -7.18
CA THR A 31 11.12 -10.17 -5.82
C THR A 31 12.25 -9.74 -4.88
N GLY A 32 11.89 -9.22 -3.69
CA GLY A 32 12.84 -8.76 -2.68
C GLY A 32 13.54 -7.43 -3.02
N ARG A 33 13.08 -6.71 -4.04
CA ARG A 33 13.59 -5.39 -4.41
C ARG A 33 12.59 -4.30 -4.06
N SER A 34 13.09 -3.05 -3.98
CA SER A 34 12.29 -1.84 -3.80
C SER A 34 12.43 -0.93 -5.01
N LEU A 35 11.38 -0.19 -5.33
CA LEU A 35 11.34 0.84 -6.36
C LEU A 35 10.88 2.16 -5.73
N ALA A 36 11.67 3.22 -5.86
CA ALA A 36 11.30 4.56 -5.44
C ALA A 36 10.75 5.35 -6.63
N LEU A 37 9.54 5.90 -6.46
CA LEU A 37 8.92 6.82 -7.41
C LEU A 37 9.32 8.25 -7.04
N LEU A 38 10.18 8.86 -7.85
CA LEU A 38 10.67 10.22 -7.64
C LEU A 38 10.04 11.18 -8.64
N GLY A 39 9.74 12.38 -8.19
CA GLY A 39 9.17 13.43 -9.03
C GLY A 39 8.48 14.53 -8.22
N ARG A 40 8.21 15.65 -8.88
CA ARG A 40 7.47 16.78 -8.28
C ARG A 40 6.03 16.38 -7.99
N ASN A 41 5.34 17.19 -7.15
CA ASN A 41 3.91 16.99 -6.93
C ASN A 41 3.14 17.21 -8.25
N GLY A 42 2.10 16.38 -8.47
CA GLY A 42 1.30 16.42 -9.70
C GLY A 42 1.90 15.65 -10.89
N THR A 43 3.03 14.95 -10.76
CA THR A 43 3.63 14.16 -11.86
C THR A 43 3.02 12.77 -12.02
N GLY A 44 1.97 12.41 -11.28
CA GLY A 44 1.27 11.14 -11.43
C GLY A 44 1.76 10.00 -10.52
N LYS A 45 2.59 10.26 -9.49
CA LYS A 45 3.07 9.23 -8.55
C LYS A 45 1.91 8.51 -7.87
N THR A 46 1.01 9.26 -7.22
CA THR A 46 -0.22 8.74 -6.60
C THR A 46 -1.09 8.02 -7.63
N THR A 47 -1.26 8.59 -8.83
CA THR A 47 -2.04 7.95 -9.91
C THR A 47 -1.48 6.59 -10.29
N LEU A 48 -0.15 6.42 -10.30
CA LEU A 48 0.46 5.12 -10.57
C LEU A 48 0.16 4.12 -9.45
N ILE A 49 0.32 4.53 -8.18
CA ILE A 49 -0.02 3.70 -7.00
C ILE A 49 -1.50 3.32 -7.04
N ASP A 50 -2.38 4.28 -7.25
CA ASP A 50 -3.83 4.09 -7.37
C ASP A 50 -4.19 3.11 -8.50
N SER A 51 -3.45 3.16 -9.61
CA SER A 51 -3.65 2.24 -10.73
C SER A 51 -3.27 0.81 -10.39
N LEU A 52 -2.21 0.62 -9.60
CA LEU A 52 -1.81 -0.70 -9.12
C LEU A 52 -2.82 -1.25 -8.10
N VAL A 53 -3.38 -0.39 -7.25
CA VAL A 53 -4.46 -0.73 -6.32
C VAL A 53 -5.77 -1.02 -7.04
N GLY A 54 -6.03 -0.34 -8.16
CA GLY A 54 -7.24 -0.51 -8.98
C GLY A 54 -8.36 0.49 -8.70
N VAL A 55 -8.02 1.68 -8.20
CA VAL A 55 -8.99 2.78 -7.95
C VAL A 55 -9.06 3.78 -9.10
N THR A 56 -8.19 3.65 -10.12
CA THR A 56 -8.23 4.46 -11.34
C THR A 56 -8.90 3.73 -12.50
N THR A 57 -9.21 4.46 -13.57
CA THR A 57 -9.62 3.91 -14.86
C THR A 57 -8.37 3.53 -15.66
N ARG A 58 -8.27 2.25 -16.04
CA ARG A 58 -7.25 1.79 -16.96
C ARG A 58 -7.76 1.93 -18.40
N HIS A 59 -7.03 2.68 -19.24
CA HIS A 59 -7.32 2.86 -20.66
C HIS A 59 -6.56 1.87 -21.54
N ALA A 60 -5.30 1.54 -21.18
CA ALA A 60 -4.48 0.57 -21.92
C ALA A 60 -3.45 -0.10 -20.99
N GLY A 61 -2.75 -1.09 -21.52
CA GLY A 61 -1.63 -1.76 -20.87
C GLY A 61 -2.02 -2.93 -19.98
N ARG A 62 -1.01 -3.52 -19.33
CA ARG A 62 -1.13 -4.73 -18.50
C ARG A 62 -0.42 -4.56 -17.18
N ILE A 63 -0.96 -5.20 -16.14
CA ILE A 63 -0.36 -5.25 -14.80
C ILE A 63 -0.34 -6.71 -14.35
N ARG A 64 0.83 -7.23 -14.05
CA ARG A 64 1.00 -8.58 -13.52
C ARG A 64 1.66 -8.56 -12.15
N LEU A 65 1.11 -9.31 -11.21
CA LEU A 65 1.69 -9.54 -9.89
C LEU A 65 2.04 -11.03 -9.75
N ALA A 66 3.32 -11.33 -9.52
CA ALA A 66 3.84 -12.69 -9.47
C ALA A 66 3.35 -13.56 -10.66
N GLY A 67 3.47 -13.03 -11.89
CA GLY A 67 3.07 -13.65 -13.14
C GLY A 67 1.55 -13.66 -13.44
N ARG A 68 0.70 -13.31 -12.47
CA ARG A 68 -0.76 -13.28 -12.64
C ARG A 68 -1.23 -11.89 -13.10
N SER A 69 -2.04 -11.81 -14.15
CA SER A 69 -2.75 -10.61 -14.57
C SER A 69 -3.72 -10.13 -13.48
N ILE A 70 -3.63 -8.85 -13.11
CA ILE A 70 -4.48 -8.23 -12.08
C ILE A 70 -5.22 -6.99 -12.58
N GLU A 71 -4.96 -6.53 -13.79
CA GLU A 71 -5.52 -5.28 -14.32
C GLU A 71 -7.05 -5.26 -14.42
N ALA A 72 -7.68 -6.41 -14.57
CA ALA A 72 -9.15 -6.54 -14.60
C ALA A 72 -9.76 -6.84 -13.22
N LEU A 73 -8.93 -7.04 -12.19
CA LEU A 73 -9.41 -7.36 -10.85
C LEU A 73 -9.86 -6.09 -10.12
N PRO A 74 -10.99 -6.14 -9.39
CA PRO A 74 -11.40 -5.06 -8.50
C PRO A 74 -10.44 -4.94 -7.30
N VAL A 75 -10.47 -3.79 -6.61
CA VAL A 75 -9.58 -3.44 -5.49
C VAL A 75 -9.43 -4.56 -4.46
N TYR A 76 -10.56 -5.11 -3.98
CA TYR A 76 -10.54 -6.18 -2.96
C TYR A 76 -9.86 -7.47 -3.45
N ALA A 77 -9.98 -7.78 -4.75
CA ALA A 77 -9.35 -8.97 -5.34
C ALA A 77 -7.84 -8.76 -5.56
N ARG A 78 -7.39 -7.53 -5.83
CA ARG A 78 -5.97 -7.18 -5.87
C ARG A 78 -5.35 -7.25 -4.47
N ALA A 79 -6.05 -6.77 -3.44
CA ALA A 79 -5.63 -6.96 -2.06
C ALA A 79 -5.54 -8.45 -1.69
N ALA A 80 -6.50 -9.28 -2.14
CA ALA A 80 -6.46 -10.73 -1.96
C ALA A 80 -5.32 -11.40 -2.74
N ALA A 81 -4.92 -10.85 -3.89
CA ALA A 81 -3.78 -11.33 -4.68
C ALA A 81 -2.43 -11.03 -4.02
N GLY A 82 -2.39 -10.11 -3.04
CA GLY A 82 -1.20 -9.80 -2.25
C GLY A 82 -0.71 -8.36 -2.38
N ILE A 83 -1.55 -7.39 -2.74
CA ILE A 83 -1.22 -5.96 -2.68
C ILE A 83 -1.59 -5.43 -1.30
N GLY A 84 -0.61 -4.89 -0.56
CA GLY A 84 -0.81 -4.02 0.60
C GLY A 84 -0.65 -2.57 0.17
N TRP A 85 -1.44 -1.67 0.76
CA TRP A 85 -1.40 -0.26 0.41
C TRP A 85 -1.50 0.63 1.65
N VAL A 86 -0.61 1.61 1.72
CA VAL A 86 -0.64 2.70 2.69
C VAL A 86 -0.86 3.99 1.92
N PRO A 87 -2.08 4.51 1.87
CA PRO A 87 -2.39 5.77 1.19
C PRO A 87 -1.88 6.96 1.99
N GLN A 88 -1.78 8.11 1.34
CA GLN A 88 -1.41 9.39 1.95
C GLN A 88 -2.35 9.76 3.12
N GLU A 89 -3.65 9.49 3.01
CA GLU A 89 -4.69 9.83 4.00
C GLU A 89 -4.79 8.87 5.20
N ARG A 90 -3.84 7.94 5.38
CA ARG A 90 -3.77 6.94 6.48
C ARG A 90 -4.92 5.93 6.54
N ASN A 91 -6.17 6.31 6.30
CA ASN A 91 -7.39 5.48 6.21
C ASN A 91 -7.53 4.42 7.32
N ILE A 92 -7.30 4.81 8.60
CA ILE A 92 -7.51 3.94 9.76
C ILE A 92 -8.99 3.91 10.18
N PHE A 93 -9.41 2.85 10.85
CA PHE A 93 -10.73 2.79 11.48
C PHE A 93 -10.71 3.56 12.81
N LYS A 94 -11.12 4.82 12.77
CA LYS A 94 -11.03 5.74 13.91
C LYS A 94 -11.84 5.31 15.14
N SER A 95 -12.95 4.61 14.95
CA SER A 95 -13.84 4.09 16.01
C SER A 95 -13.39 2.76 16.62
N LEU A 96 -12.39 2.13 16.03
CA LEU A 96 -11.81 0.90 16.55
C LEU A 96 -10.56 1.20 17.35
N THR A 97 -10.23 0.33 18.31
CA THR A 97 -8.95 0.34 19.02
C THR A 97 -7.81 0.00 18.05
N VAL A 98 -6.57 0.25 18.47
CA VAL A 98 -5.37 -0.15 17.70
C VAL A 98 -5.38 -1.65 17.42
N GLU A 99 -5.66 -2.48 18.45
CA GLU A 99 -5.70 -3.93 18.31
C GLU A 99 -6.81 -4.38 17.37
N GLU A 100 -8.02 -3.81 17.49
CA GLU A 100 -9.14 -4.10 16.58
C GLU A 100 -8.85 -3.67 15.14
N ASN A 101 -8.18 -2.53 14.92
CA ASN A 101 -7.73 -2.11 13.60
C ASN A 101 -6.83 -3.14 12.92
N LEU A 102 -5.98 -3.81 13.69
CA LEU A 102 -5.06 -4.84 13.18
C LEU A 102 -5.77 -6.17 12.98
N THR A 103 -6.50 -6.64 14.00
CA THR A 103 -7.17 -7.95 13.98
C THR A 103 -8.27 -8.04 12.94
N ALA A 104 -8.99 -6.93 12.66
CA ALA A 104 -10.06 -6.88 11.66
C ALA A 104 -9.58 -7.20 10.24
N VAL A 105 -8.30 -6.98 9.93
CA VAL A 105 -7.75 -7.16 8.59
C VAL A 105 -6.65 -8.21 8.51
N ALA A 106 -6.17 -8.72 9.67
CA ALA A 106 -5.07 -9.66 9.73
C ALA A 106 -5.32 -10.93 8.91
N ARG A 107 -4.28 -11.40 8.23
CA ARG A 107 -4.27 -12.66 7.48
C ARG A 107 -3.15 -13.56 7.99
N PRO A 108 -3.30 -14.89 7.88
CA PRO A 108 -2.22 -15.80 8.22
C PRO A 108 -0.92 -15.50 7.46
N GLY A 109 0.20 -15.48 8.19
CA GLY A 109 1.51 -15.22 7.60
C GLY A 109 2.54 -14.78 8.64
N PRO A 110 3.75 -14.38 8.19
CA PRO A 110 4.85 -13.99 9.08
C PRO A 110 4.60 -12.69 9.84
N TRP A 111 3.69 -11.82 9.40
CA TRP A 111 3.31 -10.59 10.07
C TRP A 111 2.02 -10.78 10.84
N ASP A 112 2.13 -11.14 12.11
CA ASP A 112 1.03 -11.15 13.07
C ASP A 112 1.01 -9.86 13.91
N VAL A 113 -0.03 -9.69 14.73
CA VAL A 113 -0.19 -8.51 15.58
C VAL A 113 0.96 -8.37 16.58
N LYS A 114 1.48 -9.47 17.11
CA LYS A 114 2.61 -9.48 18.05
C LYS A 114 3.86 -8.92 17.39
N ARG A 115 4.21 -9.41 16.20
CA ARG A 115 5.38 -8.96 15.46
C ARG A 115 5.26 -7.49 15.04
N VAL A 116 4.05 -7.04 14.73
CA VAL A 116 3.78 -5.63 14.44
C VAL A 116 4.00 -4.75 15.66
N PHE A 117 3.60 -5.17 16.86
CA PHE A 117 3.88 -4.45 18.10
C PHE A 117 5.37 -4.44 18.47
N GLU A 118 6.11 -5.50 18.11
CA GLU A 118 7.58 -5.52 18.25
C GLU A 118 8.24 -4.47 17.32
N LEU A 119 7.72 -4.30 16.08
CA LEU A 119 8.20 -3.30 15.13
C LEU A 119 7.79 -1.88 15.51
N PHE A 120 6.57 -1.72 16.05
CA PHE A 120 5.99 -0.44 16.47
C PHE A 120 5.59 -0.49 17.97
N PRO A 121 6.56 -0.43 18.92
CA PRO A 121 6.27 -0.57 20.36
C PRO A 121 5.23 0.44 20.87
N ARG A 122 5.23 1.67 20.32
CA ARG A 122 4.25 2.71 20.65
C ARG A 122 2.81 2.29 20.36
N LEU A 123 2.57 1.51 19.31
CA LEU A 123 1.24 0.96 19.04
C LEU A 123 0.86 -0.11 20.06
N GLY A 124 1.83 -0.91 20.50
CA GLY A 124 1.61 -1.90 21.57
C GLY A 124 1.19 -1.23 22.89
N GLU A 125 1.88 -0.16 23.30
CA GLU A 125 1.54 0.65 24.49
C GLU A 125 0.11 1.24 24.40
N ARG A 126 -0.35 1.50 23.18
CA ARG A 126 -1.64 2.11 22.85
C ARG A 126 -2.68 1.11 22.34
N SER A 127 -2.45 -0.19 22.48
CA SER A 127 -3.27 -1.26 21.88
C SER A 127 -4.77 -1.10 22.13
N ARG A 128 -5.17 -0.59 23.29
CA ARG A 128 -6.56 -0.35 23.69
C ARG A 128 -7.10 1.05 23.38
N ASN A 129 -6.27 1.98 22.89
CA ASN A 129 -6.70 3.31 22.51
C ASN A 129 -7.46 3.27 21.18
N LEU A 130 -8.50 4.09 21.06
CA LEU A 130 -9.21 4.29 19.79
C LEU A 130 -8.32 5.03 18.77
N GLY A 131 -8.54 4.80 17.48
CA GLY A 131 -7.84 5.49 16.41
C GLY A 131 -7.93 7.03 16.50
N THR A 132 -9.04 7.56 17.05
CA THR A 132 -9.23 9.00 17.31
C THR A 132 -8.32 9.55 18.41
N GLN A 133 -7.79 8.70 19.29
CA GLN A 133 -6.94 9.09 20.41
C GLN A 133 -5.44 9.06 20.08
N LEU A 134 -5.11 8.69 18.84
CA LEU A 134 -3.74 8.59 18.36
C LEU A 134 -3.27 9.93 17.78
N SER A 135 -2.00 10.26 17.99
CA SER A 135 -1.33 11.34 17.28
C SER A 135 -1.22 11.04 15.77
N GLY A 136 -0.95 12.05 14.96
CA GLY A 136 -0.79 11.86 13.51
C GLY A 136 0.29 10.83 13.15
N GLY A 137 1.42 10.82 13.88
CA GLY A 137 2.47 9.82 13.69
C GLY A 137 2.05 8.40 14.10
N GLU A 138 1.32 8.25 15.21
CA GLU A 138 0.79 6.96 15.65
C GLU A 138 -0.27 6.43 14.67
N GLN A 139 -1.12 7.31 14.11
CA GLN A 139 -2.07 6.93 13.05
C GLN A 139 -1.35 6.45 11.78
N GLN A 140 -0.23 7.10 11.43
CA GLN A 140 0.59 6.66 10.30
C GLN A 140 1.22 5.28 10.57
N MET A 141 1.79 5.07 11.76
CA MET A 141 2.30 3.76 12.18
C MET A 141 1.19 2.69 12.12
N LEU A 142 -0.03 3.03 12.56
CA LEU A 142 -1.17 2.12 12.50
C LEU A 142 -1.57 1.80 11.05
N ALA A 143 -1.53 2.75 10.13
CA ALA A 143 -1.79 2.51 8.71
C ALA A 143 -0.76 1.54 8.11
N PHE A 144 0.53 1.72 8.43
CA PHE A 144 1.58 0.75 8.06
C PHE A 144 1.34 -0.63 8.65
N ALA A 145 1.07 -0.68 9.94
CA ALA A 145 0.82 -1.92 10.69
C ALA A 145 -0.33 -2.71 10.07
N ARG A 146 -1.42 -2.03 9.70
CA ARG A 146 -2.58 -2.65 9.02
C ARG A 146 -2.22 -3.22 7.65
N ALA A 147 -1.37 -2.54 6.89
CA ALA A 147 -0.90 -3.06 5.61
C ALA A 147 0.01 -4.29 5.78
N LEU A 148 0.84 -4.32 6.83
CA LEU A 148 1.74 -5.45 7.12
C LEU A 148 0.98 -6.71 7.56
N VAL A 149 -0.02 -6.61 8.46
CA VAL A 149 -0.79 -7.79 8.91
C VAL A 149 -1.65 -8.43 7.82
N LEU A 150 -1.80 -7.78 6.66
CA LEU A 150 -2.34 -8.41 5.45
C LEU A 150 -1.38 -9.41 4.82
N ASN A 151 -0.12 -9.45 5.25
CA ASN A 151 0.95 -10.28 4.70
C ASN A 151 1.11 -10.10 3.17
N PRO A 152 1.29 -8.87 2.67
CA PRO A 152 1.31 -8.59 1.24
C PRO A 152 2.57 -9.12 0.57
N LYS A 153 2.46 -9.48 -0.71
CA LYS A 153 3.59 -9.76 -1.61
C LYS A 153 4.27 -8.47 -2.07
N LEU A 154 3.45 -7.43 -2.29
CA LEU A 154 3.87 -6.09 -2.70
C LEU A 154 3.24 -5.06 -1.77
N LEU A 155 4.06 -4.23 -1.15
CA LEU A 155 3.62 -3.11 -0.33
C LEU A 155 3.78 -1.81 -1.12
N LEU A 156 2.69 -1.09 -1.31
CA LEU A 156 2.63 0.21 -1.96
C LEU A 156 2.54 1.30 -0.88
N LEU A 157 3.41 2.31 -0.97
CA LEU A 157 3.48 3.41 -0.02
C LEU A 157 3.36 4.74 -0.78
N ASP A 158 2.34 5.53 -0.45
CA ASP A 158 2.14 6.85 -1.02
C ASP A 158 2.44 7.93 0.03
N GLU A 159 3.50 8.68 -0.19
CA GLU A 159 4.02 9.73 0.69
C GLU A 159 4.06 9.33 2.19
N PRO A 160 4.68 8.17 2.51
CA PRO A 160 4.54 7.52 3.83
C PRO A 160 5.10 8.33 5.01
N LEU A 161 5.93 9.34 4.73
CA LEU A 161 6.58 10.17 5.76
C LEU A 161 5.93 11.55 5.92
N GLU A 162 4.89 11.86 5.14
CA GLU A 162 4.21 13.15 5.23
C GLU A 162 3.54 13.32 6.60
N GLY A 163 3.80 14.46 7.22
CA GLY A 163 3.27 14.80 8.54
C GLY A 163 3.90 14.04 9.71
N LEU A 164 4.99 13.31 9.49
CA LEU A 164 5.86 12.84 10.56
C LEU A 164 6.87 13.92 10.91
N ALA A 165 7.03 14.21 12.22
CA ALA A 165 8.12 15.05 12.68
C ALA A 165 9.45 14.40 12.30
N PRO A 166 10.45 15.17 11.79
CA PRO A 166 11.79 14.63 11.58
C PRO A 166 12.27 14.02 12.90
N ILE A 167 12.67 12.76 12.86
CA ILE A 167 13.42 12.17 13.96
C ILE A 167 14.81 12.81 13.84
N ILE A 168 15.08 13.80 14.71
CA ILE A 168 16.39 14.42 14.85
C ILE A 168 17.31 13.45 15.62
#